data_5bab2e1d8656d63850fc15832156a840
#
_entry.id   5bab2e1d8656d63850fc15832156a840
#
_cell.length_a   1.000
_cell.length_b   1.000
_cell.length_c   1.000
_cell.angle_alpha   90.00
_cell.angle_beta   90.00
_cell.angle_gamma   90.00
#
_symmetry.space_group_name_H-M   'P 1'
#
loop_
_entity.id
_entity.type
_entity.pdbx_description
1 polymer ?
#
loop_
_entity_poly.entity_id
_entity_poly.type
_entity_poly.pdbx_seq_one_letter_code
_entity_poly.pdbx_strand_id
1 'polypeptide(L)'
;MISLFNITPVCVLMYRTKFSASDNLTDHHFDLPINHYDSVAQLTMFIAIVCNVIIGVSRRMGDMIINLLSILVSWAFRDRQGNLGVKQSSTLGQIPLTMATVFSKFNLDGQTTIYAVCPKCHYTSMPTLKPGLSIATYPTHCGNRPNPDSDICNEPLLVINKDEEDMSCSKPLKPFVYPSFHDYVARLLSQSDLENYMDSTCDVLMDSIRQKRQPPKFVTDISQAEFLRTFKGPDGEHLFFDRPGNEGRYAFSLNVDFFNSEGMSIRGPSVSSGIISAACLNLPLDIRYKPENMYVCIIPGPKEPHLTELNHYLRPLIDELSVSWERGVSYSRTANYPKGRLTRCGIACAVCDLPAARKLSQSANHNSHFYCTVCNCFHTKTLGRTDFESPDWMPKDVTALRKAAEEWKNASTAREQVNLFQRSGVRWSEMWRLPYWDPTRMLVVDLMHCLLEGLAQFQFREVLKLTSANANAKETPAQAFSFSFPPPSSANIPQDMTDNEVKQIKEIHTLLQAPVEGGGDPTMVEANIKLLMVKLERKNMKLLIYVTKGLGIDPKDPGRITKFRRAEALTEWVSPFIFSRIELYSCLHSEYDTL
;
A
#
# COMPACT_ATOMS: atom_id res chain seq x y z
N MET A 1 -10.21 -5.36 -26.31
CA MET A 1 -9.06 -4.57 -26.83
C MET A 1 -7.88 -4.81 -25.90
N ILE A 2 -7.38 -6.07 -25.90
CA ILE A 2 -6.28 -6.52 -25.05
C ILE A 2 -5.15 -6.92 -25.98
N SER A 3 -4.31 -5.96 -26.35
CA SER A 3 -2.98 -6.26 -26.89
C SER A 3 -2.13 -4.99 -26.92
N LEU A 4 -1.62 -4.55 -25.77
CA LEU A 4 -0.77 -3.37 -25.71
C LEU A 4 0.32 -3.46 -24.63
N PHE A 5 0.99 -4.61 -24.53
CA PHE A 5 2.31 -4.64 -23.91
C PHE A 5 3.26 -5.53 -24.73
N ASN A 6 3.55 -5.09 -25.95
CA ASN A 6 4.78 -5.52 -26.60
C ASN A 6 5.93 -4.70 -26.00
N ILE A 7 6.33 -5.04 -24.79
CA ILE A 7 7.60 -4.59 -24.22
C ILE A 7 8.65 -5.47 -24.90
N THR A 8 9.29 -4.94 -25.93
CA THR A 8 10.59 -5.48 -26.35
C THR A 8 11.59 -5.10 -25.25
N PRO A 9 12.13 -6.06 -24.51
CA PRO A 9 13.17 -5.74 -23.55
C PRO A 9 14.44 -5.43 -24.34
N VAL A 10 14.84 -4.18 -24.36
CA VAL A 10 16.24 -3.84 -24.64
C VAL A 10 16.98 -4.25 -23.37
N CYS A 11 17.46 -5.50 -23.34
CA CYS A 11 18.40 -5.97 -22.33
C CYS A 11 19.73 -5.26 -22.53
N VAL A 12 19.88 -4.08 -21.94
CA VAL A 12 21.21 -3.52 -21.68
C VAL A 12 21.70 -4.12 -20.37
N LEU A 13 22.25 -5.34 -20.46
CA LEU A 13 23.01 -5.95 -19.37
C LEU A 13 24.44 -5.44 -19.44
N MET A 14 24.75 -4.45 -18.59
CA MET A 14 26.13 -4.08 -18.33
C MET A 14 26.87 -5.25 -17.67
N TYR A 15 28.05 -5.58 -18.20
CA TYR A 15 29.02 -6.48 -17.61
C TYR A 15 29.27 -6.11 -16.14
N ARG A 16 28.82 -6.93 -15.20
CA ARG A 16 29.33 -6.93 -13.84
C ARG A 16 30.74 -7.51 -13.85
N THR A 17 31.73 -6.65 -14.01
CA THR A 17 33.09 -6.94 -13.54
C THR A 17 33.02 -7.14 -12.02
N LYS A 18 33.89 -7.98 -11.46
CA LYS A 18 33.97 -8.38 -10.05
C LYS A 18 33.99 -7.22 -9.06
N PHE A 19 32.84 -6.57 -8.87
CA PHE A 19 32.61 -5.67 -7.74
C PHE A 19 31.91 -6.45 -6.62
N SER A 20 32.20 -6.09 -5.37
CA SER A 20 31.50 -6.68 -4.23
C SER A 20 29.99 -6.42 -4.38
N ALA A 21 29.15 -7.30 -3.85
CA ALA A 21 27.68 -7.20 -3.98
C ALA A 21 27.06 -5.90 -3.37
N SER A 22 27.90 -5.03 -2.82
CA SER A 22 27.57 -3.74 -2.20
C SER A 22 27.89 -2.51 -3.04
N ASP A 23 28.53 -2.67 -4.21
CA ASP A 23 28.94 -1.52 -5.02
C ASP A 23 27.90 -1.22 -6.11
N ASN A 24 27.48 0.02 -6.23
CA ASN A 24 26.58 0.50 -7.25
C ASN A 24 27.28 1.54 -8.15
N LEU A 25 27.39 1.21 -9.43
CA LEU A 25 27.94 2.14 -10.43
C LEU A 25 26.87 3.16 -10.80
N THR A 26 27.16 4.43 -10.59
CA THR A 26 26.21 5.55 -10.74
C THR A 26 26.51 6.45 -11.93
N ASP A 27 27.58 6.18 -12.69
CA ASP A 27 28.03 7.04 -13.80
C ASP A 27 26.93 7.24 -14.86
N HIS A 28 26.06 6.25 -15.06
CA HIS A 28 24.94 6.34 -16.00
C HIS A 28 23.87 7.39 -15.63
N HIS A 29 23.87 7.91 -14.39
CA HIS A 29 23.03 9.04 -13.99
C HIS A 29 23.66 10.41 -14.29
N PHE A 30 24.98 10.46 -14.51
CA PHE A 30 25.71 11.70 -14.77
C PHE A 30 26.11 11.84 -16.22
N ASP A 31 26.46 10.74 -16.87
CA ASP A 31 26.85 10.71 -18.27
C ASP A 31 25.77 10.02 -19.11
N LEU A 32 24.76 10.80 -19.46
CA LEU A 32 23.66 10.30 -20.27
C LEU A 32 24.09 10.12 -21.72
N PRO A 33 23.75 8.99 -22.38
CA PRO A 33 24.08 8.78 -23.79
C PRO A 33 23.64 9.93 -24.70
N ILE A 34 22.53 10.59 -24.37
CA ILE A 34 22.00 11.72 -25.15
C ILE A 34 22.94 12.91 -25.21
N ASN A 35 23.82 13.09 -24.22
CA ASN A 35 24.76 14.23 -24.18
C ASN A 35 25.74 14.25 -25.34
N HIS A 36 26.01 13.11 -25.98
CA HIS A 36 26.91 12.95 -27.11
C HIS A 36 26.23 13.13 -28.48
N TYR A 37 24.95 13.43 -28.51
CA TYR A 37 24.13 13.57 -29.72
C TYR A 37 24.12 15.03 -30.21
N ASP A 38 23.93 15.22 -31.52
CA ASP A 38 23.67 16.53 -32.09
C ASP A 38 22.42 17.20 -31.49
N SER A 39 22.48 18.52 -31.27
CA SER A 39 21.40 19.26 -30.62
C SER A 39 20.04 19.14 -31.31
N VAL A 40 20.02 19.00 -32.64
CA VAL A 40 18.76 18.79 -33.40
C VAL A 40 18.23 17.40 -33.14
N ALA A 41 19.09 16.37 -33.06
CA ALA A 41 18.70 15.03 -32.70
C ALA A 41 18.20 14.96 -31.25
N GLN A 42 18.89 15.64 -30.31
CA GLN A 42 18.44 15.76 -28.90
C GLN A 42 17.05 16.38 -28.82
N LEU A 43 16.82 17.53 -29.46
CA LEU A 43 15.54 18.22 -29.44
C LEU A 43 14.43 17.36 -30.06
N THR A 44 14.71 16.67 -31.17
CA THR A 44 13.74 15.78 -31.84
C THR A 44 13.29 14.65 -30.90
N MET A 45 14.22 13.99 -30.23
CA MET A 45 13.93 12.95 -29.25
C MET A 45 13.20 13.51 -28.04
N PHE A 46 13.59 14.69 -27.55
CA PHE A 46 12.93 15.34 -26.40
C PHE A 46 11.46 15.65 -26.69
N ILE A 47 11.12 16.18 -27.87
CA ILE A 47 9.74 16.42 -28.28
C ILE A 47 8.92 15.10 -28.23
N ALA A 48 9.49 14.01 -28.73
CA ALA A 48 8.80 12.71 -28.71
C ALA A 48 8.58 12.21 -27.28
N ILE A 49 9.53 12.44 -26.35
CA ILE A 49 9.36 12.14 -24.91
C ILE A 49 8.24 12.97 -24.31
N VAL A 50 8.22 14.29 -24.53
CA VAL A 50 7.16 15.17 -24.03
C VAL A 50 5.79 14.70 -24.49
N CYS A 51 5.65 14.35 -25.77
CA CYS A 51 4.40 13.81 -26.30
C CYS A 51 4.00 12.50 -25.61
N ASN A 52 4.93 11.59 -25.40
CA ASN A 52 4.63 10.30 -24.80
C ASN A 52 4.40 10.37 -23.27
N VAL A 53 5.28 11.03 -22.53
CA VAL A 53 5.29 11.01 -21.05
C VAL A 53 4.34 12.05 -20.48
N ILE A 54 4.31 13.28 -21.03
CA ILE A 54 3.52 14.39 -20.46
C ILE A 54 2.13 14.44 -21.08
N ILE A 55 2.03 14.31 -22.42
CA ILE A 55 0.74 14.37 -23.11
C ILE A 55 0.00 13.02 -23.06
N GLY A 56 0.71 11.92 -22.72
CA GLY A 56 0.10 10.60 -22.59
C GLY A 56 -0.15 9.86 -23.91
N VAL A 57 0.57 10.21 -24.95
CA VAL A 57 0.48 9.51 -26.24
C VAL A 57 1.04 8.09 -26.11
N SER A 58 0.37 7.09 -26.69
CA SER A 58 0.83 5.70 -26.63
C SER A 58 2.23 5.53 -27.26
N ARG A 59 3.01 4.53 -26.82
CA ARG A 59 4.36 4.25 -27.38
C ARG A 59 4.33 4.10 -28.90
N ARG A 60 3.31 3.39 -29.46
CA ARG A 60 3.15 3.23 -30.91
C ARG A 60 2.93 4.56 -31.63
N MET A 61 2.15 5.45 -31.02
CA MET A 61 1.96 6.81 -31.57
C MET A 61 3.23 7.65 -31.38
N GLY A 62 3.97 7.45 -30.30
CA GLY A 62 5.30 8.05 -30.07
C GLY A 62 6.30 7.64 -31.14
N ASP A 63 6.34 6.34 -31.51
CA ASP A 63 7.16 5.85 -32.62
C ASP A 63 6.79 6.55 -33.94
N MET A 64 5.50 6.74 -34.20
CA MET A 64 5.04 7.47 -35.38
C MET A 64 5.47 8.94 -35.33
N ILE A 65 5.34 9.60 -34.18
CA ILE A 65 5.73 11.02 -34.02
C ILE A 65 7.23 11.21 -34.28
N ILE A 66 8.11 10.37 -33.69
CA ILE A 66 9.54 10.52 -33.89
C ILE A 66 9.94 10.27 -35.34
N ASN A 67 9.29 9.32 -36.02
CA ASN A 67 9.52 9.09 -37.44
C ASN A 67 9.07 10.27 -38.31
N LEU A 68 7.91 10.89 -38.02
CA LEU A 68 7.43 12.08 -38.71
C LEU A 68 8.38 13.28 -38.48
N LEU A 69 8.85 13.46 -37.24
CA LEU A 69 9.84 14.49 -36.91
C LEU A 69 11.17 14.25 -37.66
N SER A 70 11.62 13.01 -37.76
CA SER A 70 12.80 12.64 -38.54
C SER A 70 12.65 12.99 -40.01
N ILE A 71 11.48 12.73 -40.59
CA ILE A 71 11.15 13.12 -41.99
C ILE A 71 11.16 14.64 -42.11
N LEU A 72 10.53 15.37 -41.19
CA LEU A 72 10.50 16.83 -41.19
C LEU A 72 11.92 17.43 -41.14
N VAL A 73 12.76 16.94 -40.23
CA VAL A 73 14.17 17.36 -40.12
C VAL A 73 14.95 17.03 -41.39
N SER A 74 14.68 15.83 -41.98
CA SER A 74 15.29 15.45 -43.26
C SER A 74 14.97 16.44 -44.38
N TRP A 75 13.70 16.87 -44.48
CA TRP A 75 13.28 17.85 -45.47
C TRP A 75 13.88 19.23 -45.22
N ALA A 76 13.93 19.66 -43.95
CA ALA A 76 14.55 20.95 -43.60
C ALA A 76 16.06 21.00 -43.86
N PHE A 77 16.71 19.85 -43.85
CA PHE A 77 18.19 19.76 -44.06
C PHE A 77 18.59 19.66 -45.55
N ARG A 78 17.66 19.41 -46.46
CA ARG A 78 17.93 19.31 -47.88
C ARG A 78 18.26 20.69 -48.47
N ASP A 79 19.24 20.70 -49.31
CA ASP A 79 19.58 21.89 -50.12
C ASP A 79 18.54 22.10 -51.24
N ARG A 80 18.72 23.16 -52.04
CA ARG A 80 17.83 23.47 -53.17
C ARG A 80 17.81 22.39 -54.26
N GLN A 81 18.78 21.49 -54.26
CA GLN A 81 18.90 20.36 -55.18
C GLN A 81 18.36 19.06 -54.59
N GLY A 82 17.90 19.09 -53.35
CA GLY A 82 17.34 17.92 -52.63
C GLY A 82 18.40 17.05 -51.96
N ASN A 83 19.67 17.45 -51.92
CA ASN A 83 20.75 16.67 -51.32
C ASN A 83 20.92 16.97 -49.83
N LEU A 84 21.42 15.97 -49.08
CA LEU A 84 21.83 16.11 -47.68
C LEU A 84 23.35 16.25 -47.59
N GLY A 85 23.80 17.22 -46.81
CA GLY A 85 25.20 17.31 -46.46
C GLY A 85 25.64 16.19 -45.51
N VAL A 86 26.92 15.91 -45.44
CA VAL A 86 27.50 14.85 -44.62
C VAL A 86 27.11 15.02 -43.13
N LYS A 87 27.21 16.25 -42.60
CA LYS A 87 26.84 16.56 -41.23
C LYS A 87 25.34 16.33 -40.97
N GLN A 88 24.48 16.81 -41.86
CA GLN A 88 23.03 16.63 -41.77
C GLN A 88 22.63 15.16 -41.83
N SER A 89 23.27 14.38 -42.70
CA SER A 89 23.05 12.92 -42.77
C SER A 89 23.48 12.22 -41.48
N SER A 90 24.61 12.62 -40.88
CA SER A 90 25.05 12.10 -39.58
C SER A 90 24.09 12.43 -38.46
N THR A 91 23.57 13.68 -38.40
CA THR A 91 22.53 14.08 -37.41
C THR A 91 21.25 13.26 -37.56
N LEU A 92 20.77 13.05 -38.79
CA LEU A 92 19.60 12.23 -39.04
C LEU A 92 19.79 10.77 -38.60
N GLY A 93 20.99 10.22 -38.85
CA GLY A 93 21.32 8.86 -38.39
C GLY A 93 21.34 8.68 -36.86
N GLN A 94 21.36 9.78 -36.10
CA GLN A 94 21.28 9.77 -34.65
C GLN A 94 19.84 9.73 -34.14
N ILE A 95 18.84 10.05 -34.95
CA ILE A 95 17.41 10.01 -34.55
C ILE A 95 16.91 8.58 -34.62
N PRO A 96 16.53 7.95 -33.49
CA PRO A 96 16.07 6.57 -33.46
C PRO A 96 14.65 6.45 -34.02
N LEU A 97 14.31 5.24 -34.44
CA LEU A 97 12.98 4.94 -35.01
C LEU A 97 11.92 4.57 -33.95
N THR A 98 12.33 4.30 -32.70
CA THR A 98 11.44 3.81 -31.65
C THR A 98 11.59 4.56 -30.34
N MET A 99 10.49 4.73 -29.61
CA MET A 99 10.49 5.32 -28.27
C MET A 99 11.30 4.51 -27.26
N ALA A 100 11.39 3.19 -27.42
CA ALA A 100 12.21 2.36 -26.56
C ALA A 100 13.70 2.79 -26.62
N THR A 101 14.21 3.04 -27.85
CA THR A 101 15.57 3.55 -28.02
C THR A 101 15.71 4.98 -27.47
N VAL A 102 14.70 5.83 -27.67
CA VAL A 102 14.69 7.19 -27.09
C VAL A 102 14.81 7.16 -25.59
N PHE A 103 13.99 6.36 -24.90
CA PHE A 103 14.03 6.23 -23.43
C PHE A 103 15.38 5.75 -22.93
N SER A 104 15.99 4.78 -23.64
CA SER A 104 17.33 4.30 -23.31
C SER A 104 18.39 5.39 -23.42
N LYS A 105 18.30 6.31 -24.43
CA LYS A 105 19.25 7.40 -24.60
C LYS A 105 19.14 8.46 -23.49
N PHE A 106 17.97 8.66 -22.94
CA PHE A 106 17.72 9.57 -21.82
C PHE A 106 17.80 8.87 -20.45
N ASN A 107 18.12 7.58 -20.41
CA ASN A 107 18.17 6.76 -19.19
C ASN A 107 16.86 6.84 -18.35
N LEU A 108 15.70 6.84 -19.02
CA LEU A 108 14.41 6.97 -18.35
C LEU A 108 13.86 5.66 -17.77
N ASP A 109 14.33 4.51 -18.28
CA ASP A 109 13.80 3.21 -17.86
C ASP A 109 14.40 2.72 -16.52
N GLY A 110 15.53 3.27 -16.06
CA GLY A 110 16.25 2.82 -14.88
C GLY A 110 16.77 1.37 -14.98
N GLN A 111 17.40 0.88 -13.92
CA GLN A 111 17.84 -0.52 -13.85
C GLN A 111 16.68 -1.40 -13.37
N THR A 112 16.25 -2.33 -14.22
CA THR A 112 15.12 -3.22 -13.93
C THR A 112 15.51 -4.69 -14.06
N THR A 113 14.90 -5.53 -13.24
CA THR A 113 14.96 -7.00 -13.34
C THR A 113 13.56 -7.53 -13.62
N ILE A 114 13.41 -8.32 -14.68
CA ILE A 114 12.12 -8.94 -15.01
C ILE A 114 12.09 -10.31 -14.34
N TYR A 115 11.10 -10.54 -13.47
CA TYR A 115 10.83 -11.85 -12.87
C TYR A 115 9.71 -12.55 -13.63
N ALA A 116 9.81 -13.88 -13.75
CA ALA A 116 8.69 -14.69 -14.20
C ALA A 116 7.79 -15.03 -13.01
N VAL A 117 6.52 -14.59 -13.06
CA VAL A 117 5.54 -14.80 -12.01
C VAL A 117 4.63 -15.96 -12.35
N CYS A 118 4.41 -16.86 -11.41
CA CYS A 118 3.44 -17.94 -11.55
C CYS A 118 2.01 -17.37 -11.58
N PRO A 119 1.21 -17.65 -12.63
CA PRO A 119 -0.16 -17.17 -12.71
C PRO A 119 -1.07 -17.72 -11.61
N LYS A 120 -0.72 -18.88 -11.02
CA LYS A 120 -1.51 -19.60 -10.03
C LYS A 120 -1.18 -19.21 -8.59
N CYS A 121 0.11 -19.22 -8.20
CA CYS A 121 0.54 -19.00 -6.81
C CYS A 121 1.40 -17.75 -6.61
N HIS A 122 1.51 -16.90 -7.61
CA HIS A 122 2.24 -15.63 -7.60
C HIS A 122 3.74 -15.72 -7.25
N TYR A 123 4.30 -16.92 -7.20
CA TYR A 123 5.73 -17.09 -6.94
C TYR A 123 6.57 -16.41 -8.03
N THR A 124 7.58 -15.65 -7.61
CA THR A 124 8.47 -14.89 -8.51
C THR A 124 9.76 -15.65 -8.74
N SER A 125 10.05 -16.00 -9.98
CA SER A 125 11.30 -16.65 -10.39
C SER A 125 12.26 -15.63 -11.01
N MET A 126 13.46 -15.53 -10.43
CA MET A 126 14.50 -14.63 -10.92
C MET A 126 15.06 -15.14 -12.27
N PRO A 127 15.42 -14.24 -13.21
CA PRO A 127 16.11 -14.65 -14.42
C PRO A 127 17.51 -15.22 -14.11
N THR A 128 17.90 -16.24 -14.86
CA THR A 128 19.25 -16.76 -14.86
C THR A 128 19.93 -16.34 -16.16
N LEU A 129 21.13 -15.78 -16.06
CA LEU A 129 21.94 -15.41 -17.21
C LEU A 129 22.84 -16.57 -17.58
N LYS A 130 22.79 -17.04 -18.81
CA LYS A 130 23.76 -18.02 -19.31
C LYS A 130 25.11 -17.35 -19.53
N PRO A 131 26.22 -17.95 -19.08
CA PRO A 131 27.56 -17.41 -19.34
C PRO A 131 27.77 -17.20 -20.85
N GLY A 132 28.14 -15.97 -21.24
CA GLY A 132 28.40 -15.61 -22.63
C GLY A 132 27.17 -15.20 -23.47
N LEU A 133 25.96 -15.27 -22.92
CA LEU A 133 24.74 -14.80 -23.57
C LEU A 133 24.08 -13.72 -22.69
N SER A 134 23.73 -12.58 -23.28
CA SER A 134 22.97 -11.52 -22.61
C SER A 134 21.46 -11.83 -22.50
N ILE A 135 21.09 -13.08 -22.66
CA ILE A 135 19.69 -13.51 -22.70
C ILE A 135 19.28 -14.06 -21.33
N ALA A 136 18.26 -13.47 -20.74
CA ALA A 136 17.63 -13.95 -19.52
C ALA A 136 16.85 -15.24 -19.78
N THR A 137 17.11 -16.28 -19.00
CA THR A 137 16.39 -17.55 -19.06
C THR A 137 15.64 -17.78 -17.75
N TYR A 138 14.49 -18.43 -17.84
CA TYR A 138 13.61 -18.70 -16.71
C TYR A 138 13.28 -20.20 -16.62
N PRO A 139 12.88 -20.71 -15.44
CA PRO A 139 12.29 -22.03 -15.33
C PRO A 139 11.03 -22.13 -16.20
N THR A 140 10.83 -23.28 -16.84
CA THR A 140 9.62 -23.50 -17.66
C THR A 140 8.36 -23.64 -16.83
N HIS A 141 8.48 -24.18 -15.60
CA HIS A 141 7.39 -24.42 -14.67
C HIS A 141 7.71 -23.89 -13.28
N CYS A 142 6.66 -23.60 -12.50
CA CYS A 142 6.77 -23.12 -11.15
C CYS A 142 7.25 -24.20 -10.18
N GLY A 143 8.39 -23.97 -9.53
CA GLY A 143 8.96 -24.85 -8.51
C GLY A 143 8.47 -24.61 -7.08
N ASN A 144 7.53 -23.68 -6.87
CA ASN A 144 7.06 -23.32 -5.53
C ASN A 144 6.14 -24.39 -4.93
N ARG A 145 6.21 -24.54 -3.61
CA ARG A 145 5.21 -25.24 -2.78
C ARG A 145 4.38 -24.20 -2.02
N PRO A 146 3.08 -24.03 -2.36
CA PRO A 146 2.23 -23.03 -1.70
C PRO A 146 2.09 -23.26 -0.19
N ASN A 147 2.10 -24.52 0.25
CA ASN A 147 2.11 -24.94 1.64
C ASN A 147 3.24 -25.92 1.90
N PRO A 148 3.72 -26.08 3.15
CA PRO A 148 4.86 -26.95 3.47
C PRO A 148 4.70 -28.40 3.00
N ASP A 149 3.50 -28.94 3.11
CA ASP A 149 3.13 -30.32 2.80
C ASP A 149 2.38 -30.48 1.46
N SER A 150 2.28 -29.40 0.66
CA SER A 150 1.65 -29.48 -0.66
C SER A 150 2.60 -29.99 -1.74
N ASP A 151 2.05 -30.47 -2.85
CA ASP A 151 2.81 -30.73 -4.06
C ASP A 151 3.40 -29.45 -4.65
N ILE A 152 4.42 -29.61 -5.50
CA ILE A 152 4.97 -28.50 -6.28
C ILE A 152 3.87 -27.95 -7.20
N CYS A 153 3.79 -26.64 -7.29
CA CYS A 153 2.76 -25.94 -8.07
C CYS A 153 2.74 -26.35 -9.55
N ASN A 154 3.91 -26.50 -10.15
CA ASN A 154 4.15 -26.99 -11.51
C ASN A 154 3.36 -26.27 -12.63
N GLU A 155 2.91 -25.03 -12.39
CA GLU A 155 2.21 -24.22 -13.40
C GLU A 155 3.20 -23.69 -14.44
N PRO A 156 2.88 -23.67 -15.76
CA PRO A 156 3.72 -23.07 -16.78
C PRO A 156 4.03 -21.59 -16.52
N LEU A 157 5.28 -21.19 -16.72
CA LEU A 157 5.73 -19.80 -16.52
C LEU A 157 6.01 -19.05 -17.82
N LEU A 158 6.16 -19.75 -18.95
CA LEU A 158 6.62 -19.18 -20.21
C LEU A 158 5.57 -19.33 -21.31
N VAL A 159 5.56 -18.35 -22.21
CA VAL A 159 4.79 -18.42 -23.46
C VAL A 159 5.47 -19.43 -24.37
N ILE A 160 4.73 -20.43 -24.83
CA ILE A 160 5.20 -21.42 -25.80
C ILE A 160 4.97 -20.80 -27.19
N ASN A 161 6.04 -20.34 -27.84
CA ASN A 161 6.00 -20.02 -29.26
C ASN A 161 6.09 -21.33 -30.05
N LYS A 162 5.03 -21.69 -30.77
CA LYS A 162 4.96 -22.93 -31.56
C LYS A 162 5.91 -22.94 -32.75
N ASP A 163 6.43 -21.78 -33.13
CA ASP A 163 7.21 -21.59 -34.36
C ASP A 163 8.72 -21.47 -34.12
N GLU A 164 9.19 -21.52 -32.88
CA GLU A 164 10.61 -21.43 -32.53
C GLU A 164 11.05 -22.70 -31.78
N GLU A 165 11.88 -23.52 -32.41
CA GLU A 165 12.54 -24.68 -31.78
C GLU A 165 13.54 -24.27 -30.70
N ASP A 166 13.92 -23.00 -30.61
CA ASP A 166 14.88 -22.48 -29.64
C ASP A 166 14.17 -21.87 -28.42
N MET A 167 14.13 -22.63 -27.32
CA MET A 167 13.59 -22.20 -26.01
C MET A 167 14.34 -21.02 -25.37
N SER A 168 15.41 -20.53 -25.97
CA SER A 168 16.25 -19.45 -25.41
C SER A 168 15.56 -18.08 -25.41
N CYS A 169 14.48 -17.89 -26.18
CA CYS A 169 13.74 -16.61 -26.30
C CYS A 169 12.35 -16.60 -25.65
N SER A 170 12.03 -17.60 -24.83
CA SER A 170 10.70 -17.71 -24.20
C SER A 170 10.46 -16.58 -23.20
N LYS A 171 9.33 -15.84 -23.39
CA LYS A 171 8.93 -14.72 -22.52
C LYS A 171 8.08 -15.23 -21.34
N PRO A 172 8.21 -14.62 -20.15
CA PRO A 172 7.30 -14.89 -19.04
C PRO A 172 5.83 -14.66 -19.42
N LEU A 173 4.94 -15.60 -19.06
CA LEU A 173 3.49 -15.45 -19.18
C LEU A 173 2.98 -14.25 -18.38
N LYS A 174 3.52 -14.06 -17.18
CA LYS A 174 3.21 -12.97 -16.27
C LYS A 174 4.53 -12.32 -15.83
N PRO A 175 4.99 -11.25 -16.52
CA PRO A 175 6.21 -10.57 -16.14
C PRO A 175 5.97 -9.64 -14.94
N PHE A 176 6.90 -9.63 -13.98
CA PHE A 176 7.00 -8.64 -12.92
C PHE A 176 8.27 -7.84 -13.14
N VAL A 177 8.13 -6.58 -13.51
CA VAL A 177 9.23 -5.65 -13.75
C VAL A 177 9.58 -5.01 -12.42
N TYR A 178 10.70 -5.43 -11.82
CA TYR A 178 11.20 -4.90 -10.57
C TYR A 178 12.27 -3.83 -10.87
N PRO A 179 12.01 -2.55 -10.55
CA PRO A 179 13.04 -1.50 -10.60
C PRO A 179 13.97 -1.64 -9.39
N SER A 180 15.28 -1.53 -9.59
CA SER A 180 16.24 -1.60 -8.48
C SER A 180 16.04 -0.43 -7.53
N PHE A 181 15.88 -0.72 -6.25
CA PHE A 181 15.81 0.28 -5.19
C PHE A 181 17.16 1.01 -5.03
N HIS A 182 18.27 0.30 -5.21
CA HIS A 182 19.60 0.92 -5.17
C HIS A 182 19.81 1.90 -6.30
N ASP A 183 19.33 1.60 -7.51
CA ASP A 183 19.41 2.51 -8.65
C ASP A 183 18.50 3.74 -8.46
N TYR A 184 17.32 3.55 -7.87
CA TYR A 184 16.46 4.68 -7.48
C TYR A 184 17.15 5.61 -6.49
N VAL A 185 17.80 5.07 -5.45
CA VAL A 185 18.57 5.89 -4.50
C VAL A 185 19.74 6.59 -5.21
N ALA A 186 20.45 5.90 -6.13
CA ALA A 186 21.50 6.50 -6.96
C ALA A 186 20.98 7.72 -7.74
N ARG A 187 19.78 7.62 -8.31
CA ARG A 187 19.13 8.72 -9.03
C ARG A 187 18.81 9.92 -8.12
N LEU A 188 18.36 9.69 -6.89
CA LEU A 188 18.19 10.78 -5.92
C LEU A 188 19.53 11.45 -5.59
N LEU A 189 20.58 10.64 -5.37
CA LEU A 189 21.93 11.11 -5.04
C LEU A 189 22.66 11.75 -6.22
N SER A 190 22.18 11.59 -7.45
CA SER A 190 22.74 12.28 -8.63
C SER A 190 22.30 13.74 -8.75
N GLN A 191 21.35 14.17 -7.91
CA GLN A 191 20.80 15.53 -7.90
C GLN A 191 21.26 16.27 -6.64
N SER A 192 22.09 17.33 -6.83
CA SER A 192 22.75 18.04 -5.73
C SER A 192 21.74 18.58 -4.70
N ASP A 193 20.63 19.14 -5.17
CA ASP A 193 19.62 19.73 -4.27
C ASP A 193 18.96 18.65 -3.41
N LEU A 194 18.61 17.48 -3.99
CA LEU A 194 18.01 16.37 -3.25
C LEU A 194 18.99 15.77 -2.25
N GLU A 195 20.25 15.56 -2.65
CA GLU A 195 21.29 15.04 -1.76
C GLU A 195 21.53 15.99 -0.58
N ASN A 196 21.57 17.31 -0.82
CA ASN A 196 21.69 18.32 0.22
C ASN A 196 20.51 18.30 1.20
N TYR A 197 19.27 18.22 0.69
CA TYR A 197 18.09 18.12 1.55
C TYR A 197 18.12 16.86 2.42
N MET A 198 18.46 15.72 1.81
CA MET A 198 18.50 14.44 2.53
C MET A 198 19.55 14.46 3.64
N ASP A 199 20.70 15.03 3.40
CA ASP A 199 21.78 15.15 4.39
C ASP A 199 21.44 16.17 5.48
N SER A 200 20.92 17.34 5.11
CA SER A 200 20.55 18.38 6.06
C SER A 200 19.48 17.94 7.06
N THR A 201 18.54 17.09 6.63
CA THR A 201 17.52 16.53 7.54
C THR A 201 18.17 15.68 8.65
N CYS A 202 19.20 14.90 8.32
CA CYS A 202 19.96 14.16 9.34
C CYS A 202 20.63 15.13 10.33
N ASP A 203 21.29 16.16 9.81
CA ASP A 203 22.06 17.10 10.64
C ASP A 203 21.13 17.91 11.56
N VAL A 204 20.03 18.44 11.03
CA VAL A 204 19.02 19.18 11.82
C VAL A 204 18.40 18.30 12.91
N LEU A 205 18.08 17.06 12.61
CA LEU A 205 17.54 16.13 13.58
C LEU A 205 18.57 15.84 14.70
N MET A 206 19.81 15.53 14.33
CA MET A 206 20.86 15.22 15.30
C MET A 206 21.22 16.42 16.17
N ASP A 207 21.28 17.62 15.59
CA ASP A 207 21.51 18.85 16.34
C ASP A 207 20.38 19.14 17.34
N SER A 208 19.14 18.90 16.95
CA SER A 208 17.99 18.99 17.85
C SER A 208 18.11 18.03 19.03
N ILE A 209 18.57 16.80 18.79
CA ILE A 209 18.75 15.78 19.83
C ILE A 209 19.93 16.15 20.76
N ARG A 210 21.07 16.54 20.20
CA ARG A 210 22.27 16.93 20.95
C ARG A 210 22.01 18.15 21.84
N GLN A 211 21.20 19.10 21.37
CA GLN A 211 20.78 20.26 22.14
C GLN A 211 19.65 19.95 23.14
N LYS A 212 19.25 18.67 23.29
CA LYS A 212 18.16 18.23 24.18
C LYS A 212 16.84 18.96 23.96
N ARG A 213 16.59 19.44 22.73
CA ARG A 213 15.31 20.06 22.38
C ARG A 213 14.21 19.01 22.44
N GLN A 214 13.13 19.33 23.13
CA GLN A 214 11.95 18.48 23.14
C GLN A 214 11.30 18.47 21.74
N PRO A 215 10.62 17.40 21.34
CA PRO A 215 9.78 17.42 20.16
C PRO A 215 8.81 18.62 20.23
N PRO A 216 8.54 19.27 19.09
CA PRO A 216 7.58 20.39 19.10
C PRO A 216 6.19 19.88 19.48
N LYS A 217 5.40 20.73 20.17
CA LYS A 217 4.02 20.40 20.53
C LYS A 217 3.16 20.07 19.31
N PHE A 218 3.42 20.73 18.20
CA PHE A 218 2.79 20.48 16.90
C PHE A 218 3.84 19.96 15.93
N VAL A 219 3.71 18.72 15.52
CA VAL A 219 4.59 18.07 14.55
C VAL A 219 4.15 18.47 13.14
N THR A 220 5.02 19.11 12.40
CA THR A 220 4.78 19.57 11.02
C THR A 220 5.49 18.70 9.98
N ASP A 221 6.48 17.93 10.40
CA ASP A 221 7.17 16.95 9.56
C ASP A 221 7.52 15.71 10.39
N ILE A 222 7.54 14.56 9.73
CA ILE A 222 7.83 13.26 10.37
C ILE A 222 9.22 13.23 11.03
N SER A 223 10.19 13.99 10.53
CA SER A 223 11.53 14.10 11.14
C SER A 223 11.49 14.63 12.58
N GLN A 224 10.41 15.31 12.96
CA GLN A 224 10.20 15.82 14.32
C GLN A 224 9.59 14.77 15.25
N ALA A 225 9.11 13.63 14.72
CA ALA A 225 8.47 12.57 15.50
C ALA A 225 9.47 11.88 16.43
N GLU A 226 9.03 11.58 17.64
CA GLU A 226 9.87 10.92 18.67
C GLU A 226 10.39 9.57 18.18
N PHE A 227 9.62 8.85 17.37
CA PHE A 227 10.03 7.59 16.80
C PHE A 227 11.37 7.71 16.04
N LEU A 228 11.52 8.71 15.15
CA LEU A 228 12.74 8.91 14.39
C LEU A 228 13.90 9.40 15.26
N ARG A 229 13.58 10.14 16.33
CA ARG A 229 14.58 10.62 17.30
C ARG A 229 15.19 9.48 18.15
N THR A 230 14.54 8.34 18.20
CA THR A 230 14.97 7.15 18.95
C THR A 230 15.30 5.96 18.05
N PHE A 231 15.19 6.13 16.73
CA PHE A 231 15.43 5.06 15.78
C PHE A 231 16.91 4.68 15.72
N LYS A 232 17.21 3.44 16.11
CA LYS A 232 18.57 2.92 16.18
C LYS A 232 19.09 2.48 14.84
N GLY A 233 20.40 2.66 14.63
CA GLY A 233 21.14 2.18 13.47
C GLY A 233 21.43 0.68 13.53
N PRO A 234 22.15 0.15 12.51
CA PRO A 234 22.44 -1.29 12.39
C PRO A 234 23.27 -1.85 13.54
N ASP A 235 24.04 -1.04 14.24
CA ASP A 235 24.82 -1.42 15.42
C ASP A 235 23.97 -1.60 16.70
N GLY A 236 22.70 -1.14 16.66
CA GLY A 236 21.79 -1.17 17.79
C GLY A 236 22.11 -0.18 18.92
N GLU A 237 23.21 0.57 18.82
CA GLU A 237 23.70 1.50 19.84
C GLU A 237 23.45 2.96 19.44
N HIS A 238 23.99 3.38 18.28
CA HIS A 238 23.88 4.74 17.79
C HIS A 238 22.54 4.98 17.10
N LEU A 239 22.14 6.24 17.02
CA LEU A 239 20.94 6.62 16.27
C LEU A 239 21.20 6.48 14.78
N PHE A 240 20.17 6.05 14.04
CA PHE A 240 20.28 5.84 12.60
C PHE A 240 20.74 7.09 11.86
N PHE A 241 20.26 8.26 12.25
CA PHE A 241 20.57 9.54 11.61
C PHE A 241 21.91 10.15 12.05
N ASP A 242 22.61 9.55 13.03
CA ASP A 242 23.96 9.95 13.42
C ASP A 242 24.96 9.39 12.41
N ARG A 243 25.31 10.22 11.43
CA ARG A 243 26.12 9.83 10.27
C ARG A 243 27.62 9.76 10.64
N PRO A 244 28.27 8.61 10.49
CA PRO A 244 29.73 8.54 10.64
C PRO A 244 30.41 9.12 9.37
N GLY A 245 31.13 10.20 9.54
CA GLY A 245 31.85 10.85 8.44
C GLY A 245 30.92 11.32 7.31
N ASN A 246 31.18 10.83 6.10
CA ASN A 246 30.40 11.18 4.90
C ASN A 246 29.31 10.14 4.55
N GLU A 247 29.01 9.21 5.43
CA GLU A 247 27.98 8.18 5.17
C GLU A 247 26.60 8.81 5.02
N GLY A 248 25.85 8.41 3.98
CA GLY A 248 24.44 8.77 3.82
C GLY A 248 23.55 7.88 4.70
N ARG A 249 22.55 8.46 5.38
CA ARG A 249 21.58 7.76 6.22
C ARG A 249 20.16 8.21 5.88
N TYR A 250 19.42 7.38 5.14
CA TYR A 250 18.12 7.77 4.61
C TYR A 250 17.02 6.81 4.99
N ALA A 251 15.95 7.38 5.56
CA ALA A 251 14.76 6.67 5.97
C ALA A 251 13.66 6.81 4.91
N PHE A 252 12.89 5.75 4.73
CA PHE A 252 11.80 5.71 3.76
C PHE A 252 10.48 5.30 4.44
N SER A 253 9.38 5.85 3.94
CA SER A 253 8.06 5.26 4.14
C SER A 253 7.81 4.23 3.04
N LEU A 254 7.15 3.13 3.40
CA LEU A 254 6.69 2.09 2.46
C LEU A 254 5.17 2.15 2.35
N ASN A 255 4.66 2.03 1.14
CA ASN A 255 3.23 1.85 0.90
C ASN A 255 3.02 0.64 -0.01
N VAL A 256 1.96 -0.09 0.24
CA VAL A 256 1.44 -1.14 -0.65
C VAL A 256 -0.05 -0.90 -0.80
N ASP A 257 -0.52 -0.84 -2.03
CA ASP A 257 -1.93 -0.62 -2.34
C ASP A 257 -2.36 -1.43 -3.56
N PHE A 258 -3.66 -1.73 -3.66
CA PHE A 258 -4.24 -2.48 -4.77
C PHE A 258 -5.42 -1.70 -5.36
N PHE A 259 -5.44 -1.59 -6.66
CA PHE A 259 -6.44 -0.81 -7.38
C PHE A 259 -6.96 -1.55 -8.61
N ASN A 260 -8.18 -1.22 -9.00
CA ASN A 260 -8.76 -1.72 -10.24
C ASN A 260 -8.31 -0.83 -11.41
N SER A 261 -7.43 -1.35 -12.26
CA SER A 261 -6.87 -0.61 -13.40
C SER A 261 -7.86 -0.31 -14.52
N GLU A 262 -9.00 -1.01 -14.57
CA GLU A 262 -10.06 -0.79 -15.57
C GLU A 262 -11.26 0.03 -15.05
N GLY A 263 -11.15 0.54 -13.81
CA GLY A 263 -12.20 1.31 -13.15
C GLY A 263 -13.35 0.45 -12.62
N MET A 264 -14.23 1.05 -11.82
CA MET A 264 -15.41 0.39 -11.26
C MET A 264 -16.56 0.36 -12.28
N SER A 265 -16.48 -0.50 -13.26
CA SER A 265 -17.64 -0.81 -14.11
C SER A 265 -18.49 -1.87 -13.41
N ILE A 266 -19.79 -1.58 -13.22
CA ILE A 266 -20.76 -2.47 -12.52
C ILE A 266 -20.87 -3.86 -13.19
N ARG A 267 -20.39 -4.03 -14.43
CA ARG A 267 -20.46 -5.26 -15.23
C ARG A 267 -19.14 -5.70 -15.85
N GLY A 268 -18.03 -5.03 -15.55
CA GLY A 268 -16.70 -5.39 -16.07
C GLY A 268 -15.99 -6.42 -15.19
N PRO A 269 -14.99 -7.15 -15.74
CA PRO A 269 -14.14 -8.00 -14.95
C PRO A 269 -13.35 -7.17 -13.94
N SER A 270 -13.26 -7.62 -12.70
CA SER A 270 -12.40 -7.01 -11.68
C SER A 270 -10.95 -7.33 -12.03
N VAL A 271 -10.22 -6.34 -12.56
CA VAL A 271 -8.78 -6.45 -12.87
C VAL A 271 -8.01 -5.67 -11.82
N SER A 272 -7.47 -6.37 -10.84
CA SER A 272 -6.69 -5.75 -9.78
C SER A 272 -5.20 -5.76 -10.12
N SER A 273 -4.57 -4.60 -10.01
CA SER A 273 -3.12 -4.42 -10.01
C SER A 273 -2.69 -3.84 -8.67
N GLY A 274 -1.45 -4.08 -8.28
CA GLY A 274 -0.93 -3.51 -7.05
C GLY A 274 0.24 -2.57 -7.30
N ILE A 275 0.52 -1.74 -6.33
CA ILE A 275 1.67 -0.85 -6.29
C ILE A 275 2.43 -1.05 -4.98
N ILE A 276 3.76 -1.15 -5.09
CA ILE A 276 4.67 -0.99 -3.96
C ILE A 276 5.37 0.34 -4.21
N SER A 277 5.26 1.27 -3.28
CA SER A 277 5.93 2.57 -3.40
C SER A 277 6.68 2.94 -2.13
N ALA A 278 7.73 3.74 -2.28
CA ALA A 278 8.45 4.28 -1.14
C ALA A 278 8.80 5.76 -1.39
N ALA A 279 8.71 6.55 -0.32
CA ALA A 279 9.09 7.96 -0.33
C ALA A 279 10.21 8.21 0.66
N CYS A 280 11.22 8.98 0.25
CA CYS A 280 12.33 9.36 1.11
C CYS A 280 11.89 10.39 2.15
N LEU A 281 11.88 10.00 3.42
CA LEU A 281 11.44 10.84 4.54
C LEU A 281 12.43 11.97 4.87
N ASN A 282 13.65 11.87 4.36
CA ASN A 282 14.65 12.93 4.50
C ASN A 282 14.41 14.11 3.54
N LEU A 283 13.56 13.95 2.53
CA LEU A 283 13.18 15.05 1.64
C LEU A 283 12.10 15.94 2.29
N PRO A 284 12.09 17.25 2.01
CA PRO A 284 11.01 18.15 2.39
C PRO A 284 9.64 17.67 1.89
N LEU A 285 8.58 18.00 2.63
CA LEU A 285 7.22 17.51 2.38
C LEU A 285 6.69 17.90 0.99
N ASP A 286 7.02 19.10 0.51
CA ASP A 286 6.58 19.66 -0.78
C ASP A 286 7.19 18.95 -2.01
N ILE A 287 8.28 18.24 -1.84
CA ILE A 287 8.96 17.49 -2.92
C ILE A 287 8.99 15.98 -2.70
N ARG A 288 8.81 15.50 -1.46
CA ARG A 288 8.90 14.09 -1.05
C ARG A 288 8.00 13.17 -1.86
N TYR A 289 6.77 13.61 -2.14
CA TYR A 289 5.74 12.82 -2.81
C TYR A 289 5.54 13.17 -4.29
N LYS A 290 6.45 13.96 -4.86
CA LYS A 290 6.44 14.16 -6.31
C LYS A 290 6.77 12.85 -7.01
N PRO A 291 6.06 12.49 -8.10
CA PRO A 291 6.26 11.21 -8.78
C PRO A 291 7.71 10.92 -9.16
N GLU A 292 8.44 11.94 -9.57
CA GLU A 292 9.85 11.85 -9.93
C GLU A 292 10.78 11.51 -8.75
N ASN A 293 10.34 11.72 -7.51
CA ASN A 293 11.11 11.46 -6.30
C ASN A 293 10.66 10.21 -5.55
N MET A 294 9.64 9.52 -6.06
CA MET A 294 9.15 8.29 -5.44
C MET A 294 9.73 7.04 -6.11
N TYR A 295 9.96 6.02 -5.29
CA TYR A 295 10.13 4.65 -5.77
C TYR A 295 8.76 4.04 -6.06
N VAL A 296 8.61 3.42 -7.22
CA VAL A 296 7.36 2.79 -7.63
C VAL A 296 7.65 1.46 -8.32
N CYS A 297 6.98 0.40 -7.86
CA CYS A 297 7.02 -0.94 -8.42
C CYS A 297 5.61 -1.49 -8.58
N ILE A 298 5.25 -1.95 -9.78
CA ILE A 298 3.89 -2.42 -10.09
C ILE A 298 3.80 -3.93 -9.91
N ILE A 299 2.85 -4.38 -9.10
CA ILE A 299 2.47 -5.79 -8.99
C ILE A 299 1.49 -6.11 -10.12
N PRO A 300 1.83 -7.05 -11.02
CA PRO A 300 0.98 -7.33 -12.19
C PRO A 300 -0.32 -8.03 -11.79
N GLY A 301 -1.45 -7.55 -12.38
CA GLY A 301 -2.75 -8.21 -12.29
C GLY A 301 -2.83 -9.54 -13.05
N PRO A 302 -4.05 -10.00 -13.44
CA PRO A 302 -5.35 -9.39 -13.15
C PRO A 302 -5.89 -9.71 -11.75
N LYS A 303 -5.34 -10.67 -11.04
CA LYS A 303 -5.76 -11.07 -9.70
C LYS A 303 -4.82 -10.51 -8.66
N GLU A 304 -5.39 -10.03 -7.57
CA GLU A 304 -4.66 -9.64 -6.39
C GLU A 304 -4.02 -10.86 -5.71
N PRO A 305 -2.73 -10.80 -5.32
CA PRO A 305 -2.10 -11.90 -4.58
C PRO A 305 -2.77 -12.09 -3.23
N HIS A 306 -2.93 -13.34 -2.79
CA HIS A 306 -3.38 -13.66 -1.43
C HIS A 306 -2.40 -13.11 -0.39
N LEU A 307 -2.81 -13.14 0.89
CA LEU A 307 -2.03 -12.59 2.01
C LEU A 307 -0.54 -13.00 1.96
N THR A 308 -0.25 -14.28 1.92
CA THR A 308 1.13 -14.83 1.94
C THR A 308 1.86 -14.67 0.62
N GLU A 309 1.13 -14.56 -0.49
CA GLU A 309 1.72 -14.44 -1.84
C GLU A 309 2.34 -13.05 -2.08
N LEU A 310 1.90 -12.02 -1.34
CA LEU A 310 2.52 -10.70 -1.38
C LEU A 310 4.02 -10.76 -1.07
N ASN A 311 4.44 -11.69 -0.21
CA ASN A 311 5.85 -11.90 0.13
C ASN A 311 6.74 -12.12 -1.10
N HIS A 312 6.22 -12.76 -2.15
CA HIS A 312 7.00 -13.02 -3.36
C HIS A 312 7.37 -11.72 -4.09
N TYR A 313 6.50 -10.72 -4.06
CA TYR A 313 6.74 -9.41 -4.69
C TYR A 313 7.57 -8.49 -3.80
N LEU A 314 7.48 -8.63 -2.47
CA LEU A 314 8.28 -7.85 -1.52
C LEU A 314 9.73 -8.31 -1.47
N ARG A 315 9.98 -9.62 -1.70
CA ARG A 315 11.30 -10.24 -1.55
C ARG A 315 12.44 -9.48 -2.24
N PRO A 316 12.35 -9.08 -3.53
CA PRO A 316 13.44 -8.36 -4.18
C PRO A 316 13.78 -7.03 -3.49
N LEU A 317 12.76 -6.28 -3.07
CA LEU A 317 12.94 -5.03 -2.34
C LEU A 317 13.59 -5.26 -0.97
N ILE A 318 13.12 -6.27 -0.24
CA ILE A 318 13.67 -6.61 1.09
C ILE A 318 15.10 -7.13 0.97
N ASP A 319 15.47 -7.83 -0.10
CA ASP A 319 16.86 -8.24 -0.37
C ASP A 319 17.78 -7.01 -0.48
N GLU A 320 17.40 -6.01 -1.27
CA GLU A 320 18.18 -4.77 -1.42
C GLU A 320 18.19 -3.93 -0.14
N LEU A 321 17.07 -3.81 0.57
CA LEU A 321 16.98 -3.10 1.85
C LEU A 321 17.82 -3.77 2.95
N SER A 322 17.87 -5.10 2.99
CA SER A 322 18.73 -5.83 3.95
C SER A 322 20.20 -5.52 3.70
N VAL A 323 20.65 -5.50 2.44
CA VAL A 323 22.02 -5.11 2.08
C VAL A 323 22.28 -3.65 2.46
N SER A 324 21.36 -2.75 2.12
CA SER A 324 21.46 -1.32 2.46
C SER A 324 21.56 -1.09 3.97
N TRP A 325 20.82 -1.85 4.76
CA TRP A 325 20.83 -1.73 6.22
C TRP A 325 22.11 -2.29 6.84
N GLU A 326 22.42 -3.54 6.54
CA GLU A 326 23.49 -4.27 7.23
C GLU A 326 24.89 -3.80 6.85
N ARG A 327 25.14 -3.71 5.54
CA ARG A 327 26.47 -3.39 4.98
C ARG A 327 26.57 -1.98 4.43
N GLY A 328 25.44 -1.40 4.02
CA GLY A 328 25.42 -0.20 3.21
C GLY A 328 25.73 -0.49 1.74
N VAL A 329 25.49 0.49 0.90
CA VAL A 329 25.74 0.47 -0.55
C VAL A 329 26.74 1.56 -0.88
N SER A 330 27.84 1.18 -1.52
CA SER A 330 28.87 2.13 -2.01
C SER A 330 28.44 2.63 -3.38
N TYR A 331 28.06 3.90 -3.47
CA TYR A 331 27.79 4.57 -4.73
C TYR A 331 29.09 5.13 -5.28
N SER A 332 29.46 4.78 -6.52
CA SER A 332 30.73 5.17 -7.14
C SER A 332 30.91 6.67 -7.28
N ARG A 333 29.80 7.39 -7.45
CA ARG A 333 29.72 8.85 -7.55
C ARG A 333 28.34 9.34 -7.12
N THR A 334 28.29 10.47 -6.40
CA THR A 334 27.06 11.24 -6.16
C THR A 334 27.26 12.69 -6.58
N ALA A 335 26.23 13.51 -6.53
CA ALA A 335 26.34 14.91 -6.93
C ALA A 335 27.35 15.68 -6.06
N ASN A 336 27.36 15.44 -4.76
CA ASN A 336 28.23 16.14 -3.81
C ASN A 336 29.51 15.36 -3.46
N TYR A 337 29.60 14.08 -3.82
CA TYR A 337 30.76 13.22 -3.57
C TYR A 337 31.25 12.55 -4.86
N PRO A 338 32.10 13.25 -5.67
CA PRO A 338 32.59 12.72 -6.96
C PRO A 338 33.42 11.45 -6.83
N LYS A 339 33.96 11.15 -5.65
CA LYS A 339 34.73 9.93 -5.34
C LYS A 339 33.85 8.82 -4.73
N GLY A 340 32.56 9.02 -4.72
CA GLY A 340 31.61 8.12 -4.14
C GLY A 340 31.45 8.24 -2.63
N ARG A 341 30.42 7.57 -2.12
CA ARG A 341 30.12 7.49 -0.68
C ARG A 341 29.36 6.21 -0.32
N LEU A 342 29.54 5.76 0.91
CA LEU A 342 28.72 4.72 1.50
C LEU A 342 27.35 5.31 1.91
N THR A 343 26.27 4.59 1.65
CA THR A 343 24.93 5.03 2.04
C THR A 343 24.14 3.86 2.62
N ARG A 344 23.41 4.11 3.71
CA ARG A 344 22.48 3.15 4.31
C ARG A 344 21.06 3.66 4.19
N CYS A 345 20.15 2.73 3.89
CA CYS A 345 18.73 3.01 3.78
C CYS A 345 17.94 2.06 4.69
N GLY A 346 16.83 2.57 5.24
CA GLY A 346 15.92 1.76 6.04
C GLY A 346 14.48 2.24 5.90
N ILE A 347 13.53 1.31 6.06
CA ILE A 347 12.11 1.64 6.15
C ILE A 347 11.82 2.09 7.58
N ALA A 348 11.35 3.32 7.76
CA ALA A 348 10.97 3.84 9.07
C ALA A 348 9.50 3.60 9.40
N CYS A 349 8.63 3.59 8.40
CA CYS A 349 7.21 3.32 8.59
C CYS A 349 6.57 2.72 7.33
N ALA A 350 5.44 2.06 7.52
CA ALA A 350 4.57 1.62 6.44
C ALA A 350 3.22 2.35 6.56
N VAL A 351 2.88 3.14 5.53
CA VAL A 351 1.66 3.94 5.46
C VAL A 351 0.75 3.27 4.44
N CYS A 352 -0.22 2.50 4.92
CA CYS A 352 -1.15 1.74 4.08
C CYS A 352 -2.57 1.86 4.66
N ASP A 353 -3.58 1.57 3.85
CA ASP A 353 -4.90 1.31 4.40
C ASP A 353 -4.86 0.08 5.34
N LEU A 354 -5.83 -0.07 6.22
CA LEU A 354 -5.81 -1.15 7.21
C LEU A 354 -5.79 -2.57 6.61
N PRO A 355 -6.50 -2.88 5.51
CA PRO A 355 -6.37 -4.15 4.80
C PRO A 355 -4.96 -4.41 4.28
N ALA A 356 -4.34 -3.44 3.59
CA ALA A 356 -2.99 -3.58 3.05
C ALA A 356 -1.92 -3.61 4.15
N ALA A 357 -2.08 -2.82 5.22
CA ALA A 357 -1.20 -2.86 6.40
C ALA A 357 -1.16 -4.26 7.04
N ARG A 358 -2.34 -4.90 7.19
CA ARG A 358 -2.44 -6.28 7.68
C ARG A 358 -1.84 -7.29 6.71
N LYS A 359 -2.01 -7.07 5.41
CA LYS A 359 -1.43 -7.90 4.36
C LYS A 359 0.09 -7.77 4.32
N LEU A 360 0.62 -6.56 4.46
CA LEU A 360 2.06 -6.30 4.53
C LEU A 360 2.70 -6.95 5.76
N SER A 361 2.11 -6.76 6.93
CA SER A 361 2.59 -7.32 8.20
C SER A 361 2.22 -8.78 8.41
N GLN A 362 1.39 -9.36 7.55
CA GLN A 362 0.83 -10.72 7.67
C GLN A 362 0.06 -10.96 8.97
N SER A 363 -0.53 -9.90 9.51
CA SER A 363 -1.35 -9.92 10.72
C SER A 363 -2.77 -10.39 10.40
N ALA A 364 -3.50 -10.77 11.44
CA ALA A 364 -4.89 -11.16 11.35
C ALA A 364 -5.79 -10.00 10.91
N ASN A 365 -6.90 -10.32 10.25
CA ASN A 365 -7.86 -9.32 9.78
C ASN A 365 -8.73 -8.77 10.92
N HIS A 366 -9.56 -7.76 10.61
CA HIS A 366 -10.42 -7.09 11.60
C HIS A 366 -11.51 -8.00 12.22
N ASN A 367 -11.87 -9.10 11.56
CA ASN A 367 -12.84 -10.08 12.07
C ASN A 367 -12.21 -11.14 12.97
N SER A 368 -10.87 -11.11 13.14
CA SER A 368 -10.17 -12.03 14.00
C SER A 368 -10.26 -11.61 15.47
N HIS A 369 -10.06 -12.58 16.37
CA HIS A 369 -9.86 -12.26 17.79
C HIS A 369 -8.65 -11.33 18.01
N PHE A 370 -7.63 -11.41 17.17
CA PHE A 370 -6.43 -10.54 17.19
C PHE A 370 -6.59 -9.35 16.23
N TYR A 371 -7.70 -8.61 16.36
CA TYR A 371 -8.07 -7.55 15.42
C TYR A 371 -7.14 -6.32 15.42
N CYS A 372 -6.45 -6.05 16.52
CA CYS A 372 -5.52 -4.93 16.62
C CYS A 372 -4.11 -5.36 16.19
N THR A 373 -3.45 -4.57 15.33
CA THR A 373 -2.06 -4.79 14.91
C THR A 373 -1.06 -4.27 15.94
N VAL A 374 -1.46 -3.36 16.81
CA VAL A 374 -0.60 -2.66 17.77
C VAL A 374 -0.70 -3.25 19.19
N CYS A 375 -1.93 -3.35 19.73
CA CYS A 375 -2.16 -3.69 21.14
C CYS A 375 -2.47 -5.17 21.34
N ASN A 376 -2.37 -5.63 22.59
CA ASN A 376 -2.76 -6.97 23.04
C ASN A 376 -4.30 -7.15 23.08
N CYS A 377 -5.03 -6.26 22.42
CA CYS A 377 -6.49 -6.34 22.35
C CYS A 377 -6.96 -7.68 21.79
N PHE A 378 -7.88 -8.30 22.49
CA PHE A 378 -8.50 -9.54 22.09
C PHE A 378 -10.02 -9.34 22.01
N HIS A 379 -10.64 -9.69 20.90
CA HIS A 379 -12.00 -9.33 20.54
C HIS A 379 -13.02 -9.52 21.69
N THR A 380 -13.06 -10.68 22.30
CA THR A 380 -14.04 -11.00 23.37
C THR A 380 -13.75 -10.31 24.70
N LYS A 381 -12.54 -9.77 24.89
CA LYS A 381 -12.12 -9.13 26.15
C LYS A 381 -12.12 -7.61 26.08
N THR A 382 -11.80 -7.04 24.93
CA THR A 382 -11.49 -5.61 24.80
C THR A 382 -12.43 -4.84 23.91
N LEU A 383 -13.18 -5.50 23.01
CA LEU A 383 -14.12 -4.81 22.17
C LEU A 383 -15.24 -4.19 23.03
N GLY A 384 -15.36 -2.85 23.03
CA GLY A 384 -16.34 -2.13 23.78
C GLY A 384 -15.91 -1.52 25.09
N ARG A 385 -14.72 -1.83 25.51
CA ARG A 385 -14.17 -1.25 26.75
C ARG A 385 -13.57 0.12 26.50
N THR A 386 -13.67 0.96 27.50
CA THR A 386 -13.10 2.33 27.49
C THR A 386 -12.03 2.53 28.57
N ASP A 387 -11.68 1.48 29.29
CA ASP A 387 -10.65 1.47 30.33
C ASP A 387 -9.24 1.38 29.71
N PHE A 388 -8.81 2.40 29.00
CA PHE A 388 -7.57 2.43 28.23
C PHE A 388 -6.30 2.29 29.09
N GLU A 389 -6.41 2.39 30.41
CA GLU A 389 -5.35 2.11 31.40
C GLU A 389 -5.10 0.61 31.62
N SER A 390 -5.99 -0.25 31.12
CA SER A 390 -5.84 -1.70 31.30
C SER A 390 -4.64 -2.24 30.52
N PRO A 391 -3.93 -3.26 31.07
CA PRO A 391 -2.85 -3.94 30.36
C PRO A 391 -3.24 -4.55 29.00
N ASP A 392 -4.53 -4.80 28.76
CA ASP A 392 -5.03 -5.30 27.48
C ASP A 392 -4.77 -4.32 26.31
N TRP A 393 -4.60 -3.02 26.60
CA TRP A 393 -4.30 -1.98 25.61
C TRP A 393 -2.80 -1.76 25.39
N MET A 394 -1.95 -2.44 26.17
CA MET A 394 -0.49 -2.34 26.00
C MET A 394 -0.06 -2.86 24.61
N PRO A 395 0.98 -2.28 24.03
CA PRO A 395 1.54 -2.78 22.78
C PRO A 395 1.94 -4.25 22.88
N LYS A 396 1.82 -4.97 21.78
CA LYS A 396 2.29 -6.35 21.66
C LYS A 396 3.82 -6.39 21.79
N ASP A 397 4.31 -7.46 22.39
CA ASP A 397 5.75 -7.74 22.42
C ASP A 397 6.23 -8.13 21.01
N VAL A 398 7.07 -7.28 20.41
CA VAL A 398 7.63 -7.48 19.07
C VAL A 398 8.49 -8.73 18.99
N THR A 399 9.19 -9.10 20.07
CA THR A 399 10.02 -10.31 20.13
C THR A 399 9.15 -11.56 20.04
N ALA A 400 8.05 -11.56 20.80
CA ALA A 400 7.06 -12.65 20.74
C ALA A 400 6.39 -12.74 19.37
N LEU A 401 6.06 -11.60 18.72
CA LEU A 401 5.49 -11.57 17.37
C LEU A 401 6.46 -12.14 16.34
N ARG A 402 7.74 -11.74 16.37
CA ARG A 402 8.80 -12.26 15.49
C ARG A 402 8.95 -13.77 15.66
N LYS A 403 9.04 -14.25 16.88
CA LYS A 403 9.12 -15.68 17.19
C LYS A 403 7.92 -16.44 16.63
N ALA A 404 6.70 -15.94 16.84
CA ALA A 404 5.48 -16.57 16.32
C ALA A 404 5.46 -16.60 14.78
N ALA A 405 5.94 -15.55 14.11
CA ALA A 405 6.05 -15.50 12.66
C ALA A 405 7.09 -16.51 12.13
N GLU A 406 8.21 -16.66 12.82
CA GLU A 406 9.25 -17.64 12.49
C GLU A 406 8.77 -19.09 12.72
N GLU A 407 8.07 -19.36 13.82
CA GLU A 407 7.42 -20.65 14.06
C GLU A 407 6.43 -20.99 12.94
N TRP A 408 5.61 -20.01 12.53
CA TRP A 408 4.68 -20.18 11.42
C TRP A 408 5.40 -20.51 10.10
N LYS A 409 6.49 -19.80 9.80
CA LYS A 409 7.31 -20.04 8.60
C LYS A 409 7.90 -21.44 8.56
N ASN A 410 8.36 -21.94 9.70
CA ASN A 410 9.07 -23.19 9.85
C ASN A 410 8.14 -24.40 10.12
N ALA A 411 6.83 -24.19 10.16
CA ALA A 411 5.86 -25.25 10.34
C ALA A 411 5.95 -26.29 9.22
N SER A 412 5.80 -27.56 9.59
CA SER A 412 5.97 -28.70 8.68
C SER A 412 4.73 -29.00 7.82
N THR A 413 3.56 -28.53 8.26
CA THR A 413 2.27 -28.79 7.58
C THR A 413 1.39 -27.54 7.54
N ALA A 414 0.48 -27.49 6.56
CA ALA A 414 -0.53 -26.45 6.47
C ALA A 414 -1.43 -26.39 7.73
N ARG A 415 -1.75 -27.56 8.30
CA ARG A 415 -2.54 -27.63 9.54
C ARG A 415 -1.82 -27.00 10.72
N GLU A 416 -0.53 -27.24 10.85
CA GLU A 416 0.30 -26.61 11.88
C GLU A 416 0.35 -25.08 11.69
N GLN A 417 0.51 -24.58 10.46
CA GLN A 417 0.44 -23.16 10.14
C GLN A 417 -0.89 -22.52 10.57
N VAL A 418 -2.00 -23.21 10.30
CA VAL A 418 -3.34 -22.74 10.75
C VAL A 418 -3.42 -22.67 12.28
N ASN A 419 -2.95 -23.70 12.99
CA ASN A 419 -2.96 -23.73 14.45
C ASN A 419 -2.10 -22.62 15.07
N LEU A 420 -0.89 -22.39 14.53
CA LEU A 420 0.01 -21.33 14.99
C LEU A 420 -0.61 -19.95 14.75
N PHE A 421 -1.21 -19.75 13.59
CA PHE A 421 -1.92 -18.50 13.29
C PHE A 421 -3.13 -18.29 14.23
N GLN A 422 -3.90 -19.31 14.54
CA GLN A 422 -5.02 -19.22 15.48
C GLN A 422 -4.59 -18.82 16.89
N ARG A 423 -3.34 -19.18 17.29
CA ARG A 423 -2.80 -18.85 18.61
C ARG A 423 -2.22 -17.44 18.69
N SER A 424 -1.62 -16.94 17.59
CA SER A 424 -0.83 -15.71 17.58
C SER A 424 -1.43 -14.58 16.76
N GLY A 425 -2.29 -14.88 15.77
CA GLY A 425 -2.79 -13.92 14.80
C GLY A 425 -1.74 -13.44 13.80
N VAL A 426 -0.58 -14.12 13.69
CA VAL A 426 0.56 -13.70 12.86
C VAL A 426 0.99 -14.82 11.92
N ARG A 427 1.39 -14.44 10.71
CA ARG A 427 2.07 -15.27 9.70
C ARG A 427 3.43 -14.68 9.40
N TRP A 428 4.22 -15.37 8.59
CA TRP A 428 5.48 -14.83 8.11
C TRP A 428 5.27 -13.72 7.09
N SER A 429 5.91 -12.57 7.33
CA SER A 429 6.13 -11.50 6.35
C SER A 429 7.61 -11.40 6.00
N GLU A 430 7.96 -11.11 4.75
CA GLU A 430 9.35 -10.78 4.37
C GLU A 430 9.88 -9.56 5.14
N MET A 431 9.02 -8.68 5.63
CA MET A 431 9.40 -7.55 6.49
C MET A 431 10.16 -7.99 7.74
N TRP A 432 9.91 -9.18 8.27
CA TRP A 432 10.63 -9.73 9.43
C TRP A 432 12.13 -9.98 9.18
N ARG A 433 12.56 -9.99 7.93
CA ARG A 433 13.99 -10.07 7.57
C ARG A 433 14.75 -8.77 7.89
N LEU A 434 14.03 -7.67 8.02
CA LEU A 434 14.59 -6.41 8.51
C LEU A 434 14.70 -6.50 10.03
N PRO A 435 15.92 -6.46 10.63
CA PRO A 435 16.10 -6.73 12.05
C PRO A 435 15.41 -5.71 12.95
N TYR A 436 15.21 -4.50 12.44
CA TYR A 436 14.57 -3.36 13.13
C TYR A 436 13.05 -3.29 12.93
N TRP A 437 12.45 -4.20 12.14
CA TRP A 437 11.01 -4.17 11.87
C TRP A 437 10.18 -4.41 13.12
N ASP A 438 9.35 -3.45 13.44
CA ASP A 438 8.38 -3.48 14.54
C ASP A 438 6.99 -3.05 14.03
N PRO A 439 6.09 -3.98 13.70
CA PRO A 439 4.77 -3.64 13.18
C PRO A 439 3.90 -2.88 14.18
N THR A 440 4.20 -2.93 15.48
CA THR A 440 3.42 -2.21 16.51
C THR A 440 3.68 -0.71 16.51
N ARG A 441 4.82 -0.29 15.95
CA ARG A 441 5.25 1.12 15.89
C ARG A 441 5.38 1.65 14.47
N MET A 442 5.67 0.77 13.51
CA MET A 442 5.99 1.16 12.13
C MET A 442 4.79 1.08 11.18
N LEU A 443 3.72 0.37 11.54
CA LEU A 443 2.45 0.45 10.81
C LEU A 443 1.73 1.73 11.21
N VAL A 444 1.72 2.70 10.32
CA VAL A 444 1.09 4.01 10.54
C VAL A 444 -0.34 3.96 10.04
N VAL A 445 -1.26 4.47 10.85
CA VAL A 445 -2.66 4.61 10.45
C VAL A 445 -2.75 5.65 9.34
N ASP A 446 -3.30 5.26 8.20
CA ASP A 446 -3.62 6.19 7.13
C ASP A 446 -4.83 7.04 7.54
N LEU A 447 -4.57 8.31 7.80
CA LEU A 447 -5.59 9.26 8.25
C LEU A 447 -6.67 9.49 7.19
N MET A 448 -6.34 9.41 5.89
CA MET A 448 -7.32 9.58 4.83
C MET A 448 -8.37 8.47 4.88
N HIS A 449 -7.96 7.21 4.82
CA HIS A 449 -8.88 6.07 4.85
C HIS A 449 -9.54 5.87 6.22
N CYS A 450 -8.79 6.01 7.31
CA CYS A 450 -9.32 5.74 8.64
C CYS A 450 -10.18 6.89 9.19
N LEU A 451 -9.69 8.13 9.10
CA LEU A 451 -10.36 9.28 9.69
C LEU A 451 -11.32 9.95 8.72
N LEU A 452 -10.86 10.31 7.51
CA LEU A 452 -11.66 11.10 6.57
C LEU A 452 -12.72 10.25 5.85
N GLU A 453 -12.30 9.18 5.19
CA GLU A 453 -13.21 8.27 4.47
C GLU A 453 -13.95 7.31 5.39
N GLY A 454 -13.38 6.96 6.53
CA GLY A 454 -14.01 6.12 7.53
C GLY A 454 -14.87 6.91 8.52
N LEU A 455 -14.26 7.43 9.57
CA LEU A 455 -14.99 8.03 10.71
C LEU A 455 -15.72 9.32 10.32
N ALA A 456 -15.07 10.25 9.64
CA ALA A 456 -15.69 11.52 9.27
C ALA A 456 -16.82 11.30 8.26
N GLN A 457 -16.57 10.51 7.22
CA GLN A 457 -17.61 10.17 6.24
C GLN A 457 -18.82 9.50 6.90
N PHE A 458 -18.59 8.52 7.78
CA PHE A 458 -19.65 7.88 8.55
C PHE A 458 -20.40 8.90 9.40
N GLN A 459 -19.71 9.74 10.15
CA GLN A 459 -20.30 10.76 10.99
C GLN A 459 -21.15 11.74 10.18
N PHE A 460 -20.63 12.28 9.09
CA PHE A 460 -21.35 13.27 8.28
C PHE A 460 -22.49 12.66 7.46
N ARG A 461 -22.28 11.51 6.86
CA ARG A 461 -23.29 10.90 5.98
C ARG A 461 -24.35 10.12 6.76
N GLU A 462 -23.92 9.28 7.71
CA GLU A 462 -24.81 8.32 8.36
C GLU A 462 -25.41 8.86 9.66
N VAL A 463 -24.62 9.61 10.46
CA VAL A 463 -25.10 10.15 11.74
C VAL A 463 -25.75 11.52 11.54
N LEU A 464 -25.03 12.49 10.97
CA LEU A 464 -25.54 13.86 10.81
C LEU A 464 -26.42 14.04 9.57
N LYS A 465 -26.44 13.09 8.63
CA LYS A 465 -27.21 13.15 7.38
C LYS A 465 -26.91 14.36 6.49
N LEU A 466 -25.70 14.88 6.56
CA LEU A 466 -25.23 16.00 5.74
C LEU A 466 -24.77 15.51 4.36
N THR A 467 -25.63 14.80 3.64
CA THR A 467 -25.38 14.50 2.24
C THR A 467 -25.79 15.69 1.41
N SER A 468 -24.92 16.11 0.47
CA SER A 468 -25.35 17.01 -0.61
C SER A 468 -26.52 16.34 -1.31
N ALA A 469 -27.71 16.90 -1.20
CA ALA A 469 -28.83 16.47 -2.01
C ALA A 469 -28.43 16.71 -3.47
N ASN A 470 -27.97 15.66 -4.15
CA ASN A 470 -27.97 15.67 -5.60
C ASN A 470 -29.43 15.85 -6.02
N ALA A 471 -29.78 17.01 -6.57
CA ALA A 471 -31.14 17.37 -6.97
C ALA A 471 -31.77 16.35 -7.93
N ASN A 472 -31.00 15.40 -8.47
CA ASN A 472 -31.43 14.35 -9.36
C ASN A 472 -31.43 12.95 -8.72
N ALA A 473 -30.97 12.77 -7.47
CA ALA A 473 -31.06 11.49 -6.81
C ALA A 473 -32.45 11.33 -6.20
N LYS A 474 -33.24 10.44 -6.77
CA LYS A 474 -34.46 9.91 -6.16
C LYS A 474 -34.15 9.04 -4.93
N GLU A 475 -33.18 9.44 -4.12
CA GLU A 475 -32.90 8.79 -2.86
C GLU A 475 -33.97 9.21 -1.86
N THR A 476 -34.91 8.32 -1.62
CA THR A 476 -35.84 8.49 -0.51
C THR A 476 -35.04 8.50 0.81
N PRO A 477 -35.43 9.32 1.81
CA PRO A 477 -34.78 9.34 3.13
C PRO A 477 -34.65 7.96 3.79
N ALA A 478 -35.40 6.96 3.35
CA ALA A 478 -35.33 5.58 3.80
C ALA A 478 -34.09 4.80 3.27
N GLN A 479 -33.56 5.17 2.10
CA GLN A 479 -32.37 4.53 1.51
C GLN A 479 -31.06 5.00 2.15
N ALA A 480 -31.07 6.16 2.82
CA ALA A 480 -29.92 6.67 3.57
C ALA A 480 -29.69 5.94 4.92
N PHE A 481 -30.52 4.96 5.28
CA PHE A 481 -30.47 4.22 6.52
C PHE A 481 -30.19 2.73 6.33
N SER A 482 -29.19 2.35 5.52
CA SER A 482 -28.66 0.99 5.60
C SER A 482 -27.72 0.87 6.82
N PHE A 483 -28.29 0.90 8.00
CA PHE A 483 -27.58 0.61 9.23
C PHE A 483 -27.50 -0.92 9.37
N SER A 484 -26.38 -1.52 9.01
CA SER A 484 -26.10 -2.88 9.42
C SER A 484 -25.65 -2.85 10.87
N PHE A 485 -26.56 -3.17 11.78
CA PHE A 485 -26.19 -3.41 13.17
C PHE A 485 -25.26 -4.64 13.20
N PRO A 486 -24.08 -4.57 13.84
CA PRO A 486 -23.30 -5.77 14.05
C PRO A 486 -24.15 -6.76 14.87
N PRO A 487 -24.12 -8.05 14.54
CA PRO A 487 -24.86 -9.04 15.31
C PRO A 487 -24.43 -8.95 16.79
N PRO A 488 -25.35 -9.08 17.74
CA PRO A 488 -25.03 -9.04 19.16
C PRO A 488 -24.02 -10.15 19.46
N SER A 489 -22.77 -9.74 19.80
CA SER A 489 -21.78 -10.67 20.31
C SER A 489 -22.05 -10.98 21.77
N SER A 490 -21.61 -12.14 22.24
CA SER A 490 -21.73 -12.53 23.66
C SER A 490 -21.06 -11.50 24.61
N ALA A 491 -20.14 -10.66 24.12
CA ALA A 491 -19.50 -9.59 24.87
C ALA A 491 -20.41 -8.38 25.13
N ASN A 492 -21.43 -8.18 24.31
CA ASN A 492 -22.35 -7.04 24.37
C ASN A 492 -23.66 -7.34 25.10
N ILE A 493 -23.82 -8.57 25.56
CA ILE A 493 -25.03 -9.00 26.30
C ILE A 493 -24.71 -8.92 27.77
N PRO A 494 -25.53 -8.21 28.59
CA PRO A 494 -25.34 -8.19 30.04
C PRO A 494 -25.24 -9.61 30.61
N GLN A 495 -24.29 -9.82 31.53
CA GLN A 495 -23.97 -11.14 32.07
C GLN A 495 -25.09 -11.74 32.92
N ASP A 496 -26.10 -10.95 33.31
CA ASP A 496 -27.26 -11.33 34.09
C ASP A 496 -28.47 -11.78 33.23
N MET A 497 -28.29 -11.84 31.91
CA MET A 497 -29.34 -12.30 30.99
C MET A 497 -29.32 -13.83 30.83
N THR A 498 -30.51 -14.40 30.84
CA THR A 498 -30.72 -15.82 30.60
C THR A 498 -30.58 -16.16 29.12
N ASP A 499 -30.27 -17.42 28.77
CA ASP A 499 -30.14 -17.89 27.38
C ASP A 499 -31.40 -17.61 26.54
N ASN A 500 -32.56 -17.58 27.16
CA ASN A 500 -33.83 -17.27 26.51
C ASN A 500 -33.95 -15.78 26.17
N GLU A 501 -33.45 -14.90 27.02
CA GLU A 501 -33.41 -13.46 26.79
C GLU A 501 -32.37 -13.14 25.67
N VAL A 502 -31.22 -13.80 25.65
CA VAL A 502 -30.23 -13.74 24.59
C VAL A 502 -30.82 -14.17 23.23
N LYS A 503 -31.64 -15.24 23.22
CA LYS A 503 -32.33 -15.68 22.00
C LYS A 503 -33.33 -14.64 21.52
N GLN A 504 -34.05 -13.99 22.42
CA GLN A 504 -35.01 -12.93 22.10
C GLN A 504 -34.31 -11.68 21.54
N ILE A 505 -33.13 -11.31 22.06
CA ILE A 505 -32.31 -10.25 21.53
C ILE A 505 -31.93 -10.52 20.08
N LYS A 506 -31.51 -11.74 19.76
CA LYS A 506 -31.17 -12.14 18.39
C LYS A 506 -32.39 -12.08 17.45
N GLU A 507 -33.57 -12.50 17.93
CA GLU A 507 -34.81 -12.39 17.16
C GLU A 507 -35.19 -10.91 16.91
N ILE A 508 -35.01 -10.05 17.90
CA ILE A 508 -35.23 -8.60 17.78
C ILE A 508 -34.32 -8.00 16.73
N HIS A 509 -33.01 -8.34 16.78
CA HIS A 509 -32.02 -7.88 15.83
C HIS A 509 -32.40 -8.29 14.40
N THR A 510 -32.81 -9.53 14.19
CA THR A 510 -33.24 -10.03 12.88
C THR A 510 -34.46 -9.29 12.35
N LEU A 511 -35.45 -9.01 13.22
CA LEU A 511 -36.66 -8.28 12.85
C LEU A 511 -36.39 -6.80 12.50
N LEU A 512 -35.34 -6.21 13.08
CA LEU A 512 -34.97 -4.84 12.81
C LEU A 512 -34.10 -4.68 11.56
N GLN A 513 -33.37 -5.70 11.16
CA GLN A 513 -32.60 -5.72 9.92
C GLN A 513 -33.45 -5.92 8.66
N ALA A 514 -34.50 -6.74 8.75
CA ALA A 514 -35.31 -7.11 7.59
C ALA A 514 -35.91 -5.92 6.80
N PRO A 515 -36.38 -4.82 7.43
CA PRO A 515 -36.92 -3.68 6.70
C PRO A 515 -35.83 -2.77 6.07
N VAL A 516 -34.60 -2.88 6.53
CA VAL A 516 -33.47 -2.06 6.05
C VAL A 516 -32.91 -2.62 4.75
N GLU A 517 -32.86 -3.95 4.61
CA GLU A 517 -32.38 -4.62 3.39
C GLU A 517 -33.32 -4.42 2.18
N GLY A 518 -34.60 -4.14 2.42
CA GLY A 518 -35.59 -3.92 1.37
C GLY A 518 -35.84 -2.48 0.95
N GLY A 519 -35.04 -1.49 1.42
CA GLY A 519 -35.35 -0.07 1.16
C GLY A 519 -36.67 0.38 1.82
N GLY A 520 -36.94 -0.17 2.98
CA GLY A 520 -38.27 -0.25 3.57
C GLY A 520 -38.93 1.08 3.92
N ASP A 521 -40.18 1.17 3.56
CA ASP A 521 -41.13 2.17 3.97
C ASP A 521 -41.06 2.40 5.51
N PRO A 522 -40.99 3.63 5.98
CA PRO A 522 -41.05 4.01 7.40
C PRO A 522 -42.19 3.36 8.16
N THR A 523 -43.32 3.15 7.51
CA THR A 523 -44.50 2.48 8.08
C THR A 523 -44.23 1.01 8.42
N MET A 524 -43.39 0.30 7.66
CA MET A 524 -43.02 -1.08 7.95
C MET A 524 -42.12 -1.19 9.19
N VAL A 525 -41.20 -0.22 9.38
CA VAL A 525 -40.35 -0.16 10.58
C VAL A 525 -41.21 0.08 11.83
N GLU A 526 -42.18 0.98 11.74
CA GLU A 526 -43.16 1.19 12.81
C GLU A 526 -44.01 -0.05 13.13
N ALA A 527 -44.47 -0.73 12.10
CA ALA A 527 -45.26 -1.94 12.27
C ALA A 527 -44.43 -3.05 12.94
N ASN A 528 -43.16 -3.21 12.55
CA ASN A 528 -42.27 -4.20 13.16
C ASN A 528 -41.88 -3.85 14.59
N ILE A 529 -41.70 -2.58 14.93
CA ILE A 529 -41.48 -2.15 16.32
C ILE A 529 -42.73 -2.36 17.16
N LYS A 530 -43.93 -2.06 16.66
CA LYS A 530 -45.18 -2.38 17.34
C LYS A 530 -45.33 -3.88 17.59
N LEU A 531 -45.03 -4.71 16.59
CA LEU A 531 -45.07 -6.17 16.72
C LEU A 531 -44.03 -6.66 17.73
N LEU A 532 -42.87 -6.10 17.75
CA LEU A 532 -41.81 -6.38 18.70
C LEU A 532 -42.22 -6.03 20.13
N MET A 533 -42.79 -4.84 20.33
CA MET A 533 -43.29 -4.38 21.63
C MET A 533 -44.37 -5.33 22.15
N VAL A 534 -45.30 -5.76 21.31
CA VAL A 534 -46.33 -6.73 21.68
C VAL A 534 -45.73 -8.11 22.04
N LYS A 535 -44.68 -8.55 21.32
CA LYS A 535 -43.98 -9.81 21.64
C LYS A 535 -43.23 -9.72 22.96
N LEU A 536 -42.53 -8.61 23.23
CA LEU A 536 -41.80 -8.37 24.46
C LEU A 536 -42.75 -8.25 25.67
N GLU A 537 -43.84 -7.50 25.51
CA GLU A 537 -44.88 -7.34 26.54
C GLU A 537 -45.48 -8.68 26.96
N ARG A 538 -45.68 -9.61 26.02
CA ARG A 538 -46.22 -10.94 26.29
C ARG A 538 -45.22 -11.93 26.90
N LYS A 539 -43.92 -11.73 26.67
CA LYS A 539 -42.88 -12.71 27.02
C LYS A 539 -41.98 -12.29 28.16
N ASN A 540 -41.62 -11.00 28.25
CA ASN A 540 -40.69 -10.52 29.27
C ASN A 540 -40.80 -9.02 29.52
N MET A 541 -41.49 -8.67 30.61
CA MET A 541 -41.73 -7.28 31.01
C MET A 541 -40.42 -6.53 31.39
N LYS A 542 -39.41 -7.24 31.91
CA LYS A 542 -38.12 -6.63 32.24
C LYS A 542 -37.39 -6.18 30.97
N LEU A 543 -37.38 -7.00 29.93
CA LEU A 543 -36.76 -6.72 28.66
C LEU A 543 -37.45 -5.55 27.96
N LEU A 544 -38.80 -5.52 28.02
CA LEU A 544 -39.60 -4.41 27.50
C LEU A 544 -39.27 -3.09 28.21
N ILE A 545 -39.18 -3.08 29.51
CA ILE A 545 -38.84 -1.90 30.31
C ILE A 545 -37.42 -1.45 30.02
N TYR A 546 -36.50 -2.36 29.86
CA TYR A 546 -35.11 -2.09 29.54
C TYR A 546 -34.97 -1.42 28.17
N VAL A 547 -35.56 -2.02 27.13
CA VAL A 547 -35.58 -1.51 25.75
C VAL A 547 -36.27 -0.15 25.69
N THR A 548 -37.41 0.02 26.34
CA THR A 548 -38.17 1.27 26.31
C THR A 548 -37.56 2.38 27.13
N LYS A 549 -36.89 2.08 28.24
CA LYS A 549 -36.11 3.07 29.00
C LYS A 549 -34.91 3.55 28.19
N GLY A 550 -34.14 2.64 27.55
CA GLY A 550 -33.04 2.98 26.69
C GLY A 550 -33.47 3.81 25.48
N LEU A 551 -34.68 3.57 24.97
CA LEU A 551 -35.26 4.30 23.84
C LEU A 551 -35.88 5.67 24.23
N GLY A 552 -35.98 5.97 25.51
CA GLY A 552 -36.70 7.17 25.97
C GLY A 552 -38.18 7.16 25.55
N ILE A 553 -38.76 5.96 25.45
CA ILE A 553 -40.14 5.73 24.98
C ILE A 553 -41.04 5.40 26.15
N ASP A 554 -42.22 5.99 26.15
CA ASP A 554 -43.31 5.47 26.99
C ASP A 554 -43.77 4.12 26.40
N PRO A 555 -43.70 2.99 27.15
CA PRO A 555 -44.16 1.70 26.69
C PRO A 555 -45.63 1.70 26.24
N LYS A 556 -46.44 2.68 26.70
CA LYS A 556 -47.85 2.82 26.36
C LYS A 556 -48.10 3.61 25.07
N ASP A 557 -47.13 4.33 24.56
CA ASP A 557 -47.24 5.13 23.32
C ASP A 557 -46.07 4.93 22.36
N PRO A 558 -46.01 3.76 21.68
CA PRO A 558 -44.92 3.46 20.76
C PRO A 558 -44.93 4.30 19.46
N GLY A 559 -45.98 5.08 19.18
CA GLY A 559 -46.15 5.83 17.95
C GLY A 559 -45.35 7.15 17.86
N ARG A 560 -44.77 7.65 18.96
CA ARG A 560 -44.02 8.91 19.03
C ARG A 560 -42.53 8.81 18.76
N ILE A 561 -42.05 7.64 18.38
CA ILE A 561 -40.62 7.43 18.19
C ILE A 561 -40.17 7.96 16.84
N THR A 562 -39.24 8.93 16.83
CA THR A 562 -38.54 9.33 15.60
C THR A 562 -37.58 8.22 15.17
N LYS A 563 -37.32 8.08 13.86
CA LYS A 563 -36.36 7.12 13.31
C LYS A 563 -34.98 7.25 13.97
N PHE A 564 -34.57 8.48 14.28
CA PHE A 564 -33.30 8.80 14.91
C PHE A 564 -33.20 8.20 16.33
N ARG A 565 -34.18 8.45 17.20
CA ARG A 565 -34.20 7.89 18.55
C ARG A 565 -34.29 6.36 18.57
N ARG A 566 -34.89 5.77 17.53
CA ARG A 566 -34.94 4.29 17.39
C ARG A 566 -33.57 3.70 17.11
N ALA A 567 -32.84 4.28 16.16
CA ALA A 567 -31.48 3.85 15.82
C ALA A 567 -30.54 4.02 17.01
N GLU A 568 -30.59 5.19 17.65
CA GLU A 568 -29.76 5.57 18.79
C GLU A 568 -29.95 4.61 19.97
N ALA A 569 -31.17 4.39 20.37
CA ALA A 569 -31.43 3.59 21.54
C ALA A 569 -31.33 2.06 21.34
N LEU A 570 -31.54 1.58 20.10
CA LEU A 570 -31.22 0.18 19.76
C LEU A 570 -29.72 -0.04 19.70
N THR A 571 -28.98 0.95 19.29
CA THR A 571 -27.54 0.92 19.29
C THR A 571 -26.98 0.98 20.72
N GLU A 572 -27.53 1.81 21.59
CA GLU A 572 -27.23 1.85 23.02
C GLU A 572 -27.52 0.50 23.71
N TRP A 573 -28.61 -0.14 23.33
CA TRP A 573 -29.01 -1.39 23.92
C TRP A 573 -28.20 -2.61 23.45
N VAL A 574 -27.76 -2.60 22.20
CA VAL A 574 -26.98 -3.69 21.56
C VAL A 574 -25.47 -3.54 21.78
N SER A 575 -25.00 -2.35 22.11
CA SER A 575 -23.57 -2.09 22.26
C SER A 575 -23.26 -1.07 23.37
N PRO A 576 -22.73 -1.52 24.50
CA PRO A 576 -22.18 -0.63 25.55
C PRO A 576 -21.16 0.38 25.03
N PHE A 577 -20.59 0.15 23.84
CA PHE A 577 -19.63 1.02 23.16
C PHE A 577 -20.16 2.36 22.75
N ILE A 578 -21.44 2.47 22.55
CA ILE A 578 -22.03 3.71 22.07
C ILE A 578 -22.31 4.65 23.22
N PHE A 579 -22.39 4.15 24.44
CA PHE A 579 -22.45 4.99 25.63
C PHE A 579 -21.24 5.93 25.73
N SER A 580 -20.02 5.47 25.48
CA SER A 580 -18.85 6.35 25.48
C SER A 580 -18.82 7.36 24.32
N ARG A 581 -19.49 7.05 23.20
CA ARG A 581 -19.66 8.00 22.09
C ARG A 581 -20.75 9.04 22.37
N ILE A 582 -21.78 8.69 23.11
CA ILE A 582 -22.85 9.63 23.49
C ILE A 582 -22.38 10.58 24.59
N GLU A 583 -21.54 10.14 25.51
CA GLU A 583 -20.86 11.06 26.44
C GLU A 583 -19.93 12.04 25.70
N LEU A 584 -19.22 11.59 24.66
CA LEU A 584 -18.49 12.49 23.77
C LEU A 584 -19.42 13.47 23.02
N TYR A 585 -20.63 13.01 22.67
CA TYR A 585 -21.65 13.84 22.00
C TYR A 585 -22.26 14.85 22.93
N SER A 586 -22.52 14.51 24.20
CA SER A 586 -23.00 15.45 25.22
C SER A 586 -21.93 16.47 25.61
N CYS A 587 -20.64 16.07 25.65
CA CYS A 587 -19.52 17.00 25.84
C CYS A 587 -19.36 17.97 24.66
N LEU A 588 -19.50 17.51 23.41
CA LEU A 588 -19.43 18.37 22.22
C LEU A 588 -20.64 19.32 22.13
N HIS A 589 -21.83 18.90 22.57
CA HIS A 589 -23.01 19.81 22.61
C HIS A 589 -22.95 20.82 23.76
N SER A 590 -22.33 20.47 24.90
CA SER A 590 -22.18 21.43 26.01
C SER A 590 -21.16 22.53 25.72
N GLU A 591 -20.22 22.29 24.81
CA GLU A 591 -19.26 23.33 24.37
C GLU A 591 -19.82 24.25 23.26
N TYR A 592 -20.86 23.81 22.53
CA TYR A 592 -21.51 24.64 21.50
C TYR A 592 -22.61 25.56 22.05
N ASP A 593 -23.17 25.28 23.22
CA ASP A 593 -24.12 26.16 23.88
C ASP A 593 -23.44 27.30 24.66
N THR A 594 -22.09 27.35 24.64
CA THR A 594 -21.30 28.42 25.32
C THR A 594 -20.45 29.24 24.33
N LEU A 595 -20.67 29.11 23.03
CA LEU A 595 -20.15 29.99 21.99
C LEU A 595 -21.32 30.57 21.17
#